data_0787cf4cc17737615d1b7e6cb1db2b9c
#
_entry.id   0787cf4cc17737615d1b7e6cb1db2b9c
#
_cell.length_a   1.000
_cell.length_b   1.000
_cell.length_c   1.000
_cell.angle_alpha   90.00
_cell.angle_beta   90.00
_cell.angle_gamma   90.00
#
_symmetry.space_group_name_H-M   'P 1'
#
loop_
_entity.id
_entity.type
_entity.pdbx_description
1 polymer ?
#
loop_
_entity_poly.entity_id
_entity_poly.type
_entity_poly.pdbx_seq_one_letter_code
_entity_poly.pdbx_strand_id
1 'polypeptide(L)'
;NGGTLKGNASFTLGSNKGINLNSASTIQVTGSNILTYGGVISGSRGYFKTGTGTLLLSGTNTYTGNTVINGGKVQTTGTLSDQTNVSVASGAIYDVDATDTINSLQGAGNVELANGATLTTGDNGNDTVSGVISGPGNLTKAGSGTLTLSGTNTFTGVTTISAGKLSISA
;
A
#
# COMPACT_ATOMS: atom_id res chain seq x y z
N ASN A 1 21.93 -4.86 7.33
CA ASN A 1 21.27 -5.20 6.07
C ASN A 1 20.06 -6.07 6.39
N GLY A 2 18.89 -5.71 5.86
CA GLY A 2 17.66 -6.46 6.03
C GLY A 2 17.67 -7.78 5.27
N GLY A 3 16.86 -8.73 5.75
CA GLY A 3 16.66 -10.02 5.10
C GLY A 3 15.72 -9.95 3.89
N THR A 4 15.68 -11.04 3.13
CA THR A 4 14.74 -11.20 2.02
C THR A 4 13.87 -12.43 2.27
N LEU A 5 12.53 -12.20 2.29
CA LEU A 5 11.55 -13.28 2.16
C LEU A 5 11.23 -13.43 0.68
N LYS A 6 11.46 -14.63 0.11
CA LYS A 6 11.29 -14.87 -1.32
C LYS A 6 10.24 -15.94 -1.59
N GLY A 7 9.24 -15.58 -2.40
CA GLY A 7 8.24 -16.50 -2.94
C GLY A 7 8.51 -16.79 -4.42
N ASN A 8 8.98 -18.01 -4.74
CA ASN A 8 9.20 -18.49 -6.12
C ASN A 8 8.05 -19.35 -6.65
N ALA A 9 7.06 -19.60 -5.82
CA ALA A 9 5.81 -20.28 -6.12
C ALA A 9 4.69 -19.63 -5.33
N SER A 10 3.44 -19.84 -5.69
CA SER A 10 2.30 -19.41 -4.87
C SER A 10 2.23 -20.25 -3.60
N PHE A 11 2.17 -19.60 -2.46
CA PHE A 11 2.01 -20.26 -1.18
C PHE A 11 1.38 -19.36 -0.11
N THR A 12 0.86 -19.98 0.92
CA THR A 12 0.34 -19.29 2.10
C THR A 12 1.30 -19.48 3.27
N LEU A 13 1.83 -18.38 3.78
CA LEU A 13 2.58 -18.39 5.03
C LEU A 13 1.58 -18.38 6.20
N GLY A 14 1.66 -19.37 7.08
CA GLY A 14 0.73 -19.50 8.19
C GLY A 14 0.72 -18.26 9.09
N SER A 15 -0.46 -17.83 9.48
CA SER A 15 -0.66 -16.62 10.32
C SER A 15 -0.03 -16.72 11.72
N ASN A 16 0.31 -17.93 12.16
CA ASN A 16 1.03 -18.17 13.42
C ASN A 16 2.54 -17.87 13.33
N LYS A 17 3.05 -17.47 12.16
CA LYS A 17 4.44 -17.05 11.95
C LYS A 17 4.50 -15.54 12.00
N GLY A 18 5.01 -14.96 13.08
CA GLY A 18 5.23 -13.50 13.13
C GLY A 18 6.33 -13.06 12.16
N ILE A 19 6.11 -11.95 11.47
CA ILE A 19 7.16 -11.25 10.70
C ILE A 19 7.50 -9.98 11.48
N ASN A 20 8.77 -9.86 11.90
CA ASN A 20 9.24 -8.67 12.60
C ASN A 20 10.31 -7.95 11.75
N LEU A 21 10.06 -6.68 11.45
CA LEU A 21 10.94 -5.83 10.63
C LEU A 21 11.87 -5.01 11.53
N ASN A 22 12.97 -5.60 11.98
CA ASN A 22 14.02 -4.92 12.77
C ASN A 22 15.02 -4.16 11.89
N SER A 23 15.04 -4.43 10.60
CA SER A 23 15.78 -3.70 9.56
C SER A 23 14.92 -3.63 8.30
N ALA A 24 15.22 -2.66 7.42
CA ALA A 24 14.52 -2.57 6.14
C ALA A 24 14.73 -3.87 5.35
N SER A 25 13.66 -4.60 5.10
CA SER A 25 13.68 -5.96 4.54
C SER A 25 13.00 -6.00 3.17
N THR A 26 13.26 -7.04 2.41
CA THR A 26 12.64 -7.23 1.09
C THR A 26 11.66 -8.41 1.14
N ILE A 27 10.47 -8.22 0.57
CA ILE A 27 9.54 -9.29 0.25
C ILE A 27 9.48 -9.40 -1.27
N GLN A 28 10.07 -10.45 -1.81
CA GLN A 28 10.13 -10.69 -3.24
C GLN A 28 9.14 -11.80 -3.64
N VAL A 29 8.23 -11.50 -4.55
CA VAL A 29 7.33 -12.50 -5.15
C VAL A 29 7.53 -12.48 -6.65
N THR A 30 7.97 -13.62 -7.22
CA THR A 30 8.38 -13.70 -8.63
C THR A 30 7.28 -14.22 -9.53
N GLY A 31 7.33 -13.88 -10.82
CA GLY A 31 6.36 -14.34 -11.82
C GLY A 31 4.94 -13.87 -11.54
N SER A 32 3.97 -14.73 -11.84
CA SER A 32 2.54 -14.54 -11.51
C SER A 32 2.13 -15.16 -10.17
N ASN A 33 3.11 -15.46 -9.30
CA ASN A 33 2.85 -16.12 -8.03
C ASN A 33 2.17 -15.19 -7.02
N ILE A 34 1.49 -15.79 -6.05
CA ILE A 34 0.86 -15.10 -4.93
C ILE A 34 1.47 -15.62 -3.63
N LEU A 35 2.05 -14.73 -2.85
CA LEU A 35 2.40 -14.98 -1.46
C LEU A 35 1.29 -14.44 -0.58
N THR A 36 0.54 -15.33 0.07
CA THR A 36 -0.53 -14.96 1.01
C THR A 36 0.00 -14.99 2.45
N TYR A 37 -0.25 -13.93 3.20
CA TYR A 37 0.09 -13.86 4.60
C TYR A 37 -1.02 -13.18 5.42
N GLY A 38 -1.59 -13.94 6.37
CA GLY A 38 -2.67 -13.49 7.23
C GLY A 38 -2.23 -13.13 8.66
N GLY A 39 -0.93 -13.21 8.95
CA GLY A 39 -0.38 -12.83 10.25
C GLY A 39 -0.06 -11.33 10.32
N VAL A 40 0.52 -10.92 11.45
CA VAL A 40 0.92 -9.54 11.71
C VAL A 40 2.36 -9.33 11.26
N ILE A 41 2.60 -8.34 10.40
CA ILE A 41 3.92 -7.76 10.18
C ILE A 41 4.09 -6.64 11.21
N SER A 42 5.15 -6.71 12.01
CA SER A 42 5.45 -5.77 13.09
C SER A 42 6.89 -5.24 12.97
N GLY A 43 7.27 -4.33 13.85
CA GLY A 43 8.63 -3.80 13.95
C GLY A 43 8.75 -2.33 13.61
N SER A 44 9.94 -1.77 13.81
CA SER A 44 10.21 -0.34 13.63
C SER A 44 10.67 0.05 12.22
N ARG A 45 10.73 -0.91 11.30
CA ARG A 45 11.16 -0.70 9.91
C ARG A 45 10.08 -1.12 8.94
N GLY A 46 10.23 -0.73 7.68
CA GLY A 46 9.35 -1.09 6.59
C GLY A 46 9.94 -2.17 5.69
N TYR A 47 9.28 -2.38 4.55
CA TYR A 47 9.74 -3.36 3.58
C TYR A 47 9.65 -2.84 2.14
N PHE A 48 10.47 -3.44 1.29
CA PHE A 48 10.42 -3.30 -0.16
C PHE A 48 9.70 -4.50 -0.74
N LYS A 49 8.57 -4.30 -1.42
CA LYS A 49 7.94 -5.33 -2.25
C LYS A 49 8.59 -5.30 -3.64
N THR A 50 9.15 -6.41 -4.04
CA THR A 50 9.82 -6.56 -5.34
C THR A 50 9.31 -7.81 -6.09
N GLY A 51 9.70 -7.93 -7.37
CA GLY A 51 9.21 -8.99 -8.25
C GLY A 51 7.80 -8.72 -8.76
N THR A 52 7.40 -9.42 -9.82
CA THR A 52 6.17 -9.17 -10.58
C THR A 52 4.92 -9.82 -9.97
N GLY A 53 5.08 -10.71 -8.99
CA GLY A 53 3.98 -11.40 -8.33
C GLY A 53 3.26 -10.54 -7.28
N THR A 54 2.24 -11.13 -6.66
CA THR A 54 1.36 -10.49 -5.67
C THR A 54 1.76 -10.88 -4.26
N LEU A 55 1.84 -9.89 -3.37
CA LEU A 55 1.83 -10.07 -1.92
C LEU A 55 0.43 -9.75 -1.42
N LEU A 56 -0.29 -10.78 -0.96
CA LEU A 56 -1.62 -10.64 -0.34
C LEU A 56 -1.49 -10.62 1.17
N LEU A 57 -1.87 -9.51 1.78
CA LEU A 57 -1.87 -9.29 3.22
C LEU A 57 -3.29 -9.22 3.75
N SER A 58 -3.68 -10.18 4.60
CA SER A 58 -5.02 -10.23 5.20
C SER A 58 -5.02 -9.98 6.71
N GLY A 59 -3.86 -9.77 7.31
CA GLY A 59 -3.73 -9.42 8.72
C GLY A 59 -3.74 -7.93 8.98
N THR A 60 -3.88 -7.54 10.25
CA THR A 60 -3.70 -6.16 10.72
C THR A 60 -2.22 -5.93 11.06
N ASN A 61 -1.55 -5.13 10.25
CA ASN A 61 -0.11 -4.91 10.37
C ASN A 61 0.20 -3.69 11.26
N THR A 62 1.32 -3.75 11.99
CA THR A 62 1.68 -2.75 13.01
C THR A 62 3.10 -2.20 12.89
N TYR A 63 3.83 -2.53 11.82
CA TYR A 63 5.16 -1.96 11.56
C TYR A 63 5.07 -0.44 11.33
N THR A 64 6.13 0.30 11.69
CA THR A 64 6.11 1.78 11.61
C THR A 64 6.96 2.37 10.49
N GLY A 65 7.62 1.54 9.69
CA GLY A 65 8.42 1.99 8.56
C GLY A 65 7.64 2.04 7.25
N ASN A 66 8.31 2.44 6.17
CA ASN A 66 7.68 2.63 4.87
C ASN A 66 7.35 1.31 4.16
N THR A 67 6.27 1.31 3.41
CA THR A 67 5.92 0.29 2.42
C THR A 67 6.31 0.80 1.03
N VAL A 68 7.32 0.18 0.43
CA VAL A 68 7.81 0.60 -0.90
C VAL A 68 7.52 -0.50 -1.90
N ILE A 69 6.60 -0.25 -2.82
CA ILE A 69 6.16 -1.21 -3.84
C ILE A 69 6.93 -0.93 -5.13
N ASN A 70 8.04 -1.64 -5.31
CA ASN A 70 8.92 -1.47 -6.47
C ASN A 70 8.52 -2.33 -7.68
N GLY A 71 7.57 -3.27 -7.51
CA GLY A 71 7.09 -4.09 -8.61
C GLY A 71 6.04 -5.08 -8.19
N GLY A 72 5.24 -5.53 -9.17
CA GLY A 72 4.09 -6.38 -8.96
C GLY A 72 2.99 -5.71 -8.14
N LYS A 73 2.32 -6.47 -7.30
CA LYS A 73 1.15 -6.00 -6.55
C LYS A 73 1.33 -6.24 -5.04
N VAL A 74 0.94 -5.27 -4.23
CA VAL A 74 0.55 -5.49 -2.83
C VAL A 74 -0.96 -5.37 -2.77
N GLN A 75 -1.62 -6.43 -2.34
CA GLN A 75 -3.07 -6.50 -2.16
C GLN A 75 -3.39 -6.62 -0.68
N THR A 76 -4.30 -5.81 -0.18
CA THR A 76 -4.67 -5.79 1.24
C THR A 76 -6.15 -6.09 1.40
N THR A 77 -6.47 -7.25 1.98
CA THR A 77 -7.80 -7.59 2.50
C THR A 77 -7.89 -7.42 4.01
N GLY A 78 -6.75 -7.16 4.64
CA GLY A 78 -6.58 -6.62 5.99
C GLY A 78 -6.13 -5.17 5.91
N THR A 79 -5.32 -4.71 6.89
CA THR A 79 -4.82 -3.32 6.93
C THR A 79 -3.29 -3.28 6.91
N LEU A 80 -2.72 -2.25 6.29
CA LEU A 80 -1.36 -1.84 6.56
C LEU A 80 -1.31 -1.11 7.92
N SER A 81 -0.15 -0.64 8.30
CA SER A 81 -0.04 0.20 9.50
C SER A 81 -0.44 1.63 9.19
N ASP A 82 -1.23 2.26 10.06
CA ASP A 82 -1.61 3.68 9.94
C ASP A 82 -0.41 4.64 9.93
N GLN A 83 0.76 4.16 10.34
CA GLN A 83 2.00 4.95 10.37
C GLN A 83 2.88 4.75 9.14
N THR A 84 2.50 3.88 8.21
CA THR A 84 3.31 3.62 7.02
C THR A 84 3.12 4.69 5.95
N ASN A 85 4.24 5.13 5.34
CA ASN A 85 4.21 5.84 4.08
C ASN A 85 4.25 4.83 2.95
N VAL A 86 3.26 4.85 2.08
CA VAL A 86 3.19 3.96 0.92
C VAL A 86 3.72 4.67 -0.31
N SER A 87 4.75 4.09 -0.92
CA SER A 87 5.30 4.56 -2.20
C SER A 87 5.12 3.49 -3.25
N VAL A 88 4.47 3.83 -4.37
CA VAL A 88 4.16 2.90 -5.46
C VAL A 88 4.96 3.30 -6.70
N ALA A 89 5.91 2.48 -7.11
CA ALA A 89 6.73 2.75 -8.29
C ALA A 89 5.93 2.54 -9.58
N SER A 90 6.35 3.19 -10.65
CA SER A 90 5.74 3.00 -11.98
C SER A 90 5.69 1.52 -12.36
N GLY A 91 4.54 1.06 -12.82
CA GLY A 91 4.27 -0.35 -13.16
C GLY A 91 3.96 -1.25 -11.96
N ALA A 92 4.01 -0.74 -10.73
CA ALA A 92 3.56 -1.45 -9.54
C ALA A 92 2.12 -1.05 -9.17
N ILE A 93 1.48 -1.87 -8.33
CA ILE A 93 0.08 -1.68 -7.93
C ILE A 93 -0.05 -1.82 -6.42
N TYR A 94 -0.77 -0.88 -5.81
CA TYR A 94 -1.33 -1.01 -4.48
C TYR A 94 -2.84 -1.24 -4.59
N ASP A 95 -3.30 -2.43 -4.17
CA ASP A 95 -4.68 -2.90 -4.30
C ASP A 95 -5.32 -2.96 -2.91
N VAL A 96 -6.33 -2.14 -2.69
CA VAL A 96 -6.98 -1.90 -1.40
C VAL A 96 -8.37 -2.51 -1.42
N ASP A 97 -8.49 -3.74 -0.88
CA ASP A 97 -9.76 -4.49 -0.85
C ASP A 97 -10.53 -4.32 0.47
N ALA A 98 -9.93 -3.66 1.46
CA ALA A 98 -10.58 -3.35 2.73
C ALA A 98 -10.36 -1.89 3.10
N THR A 99 -11.20 -1.36 3.99
CA THR A 99 -10.98 -0.01 4.54
C THR A 99 -9.66 0.03 5.30
N ASP A 100 -8.80 0.95 4.92
CA ASP A 100 -7.45 1.08 5.44
C ASP A 100 -7.07 2.55 5.65
N THR A 101 -6.23 2.79 6.63
CA THR A 101 -5.62 4.10 6.91
C THR A 101 -4.11 3.97 6.80
N ILE A 102 -3.49 4.87 6.07
CA ILE A 102 -2.02 4.96 5.95
C ILE A 102 -1.58 6.40 6.18
N ASN A 103 -0.31 6.59 6.58
CA ASN A 103 0.20 7.94 6.87
C ASN A 103 0.29 8.79 5.59
N SER A 104 0.89 8.29 4.53
CA SER A 104 0.97 9.00 3.24
C SER A 104 0.95 8.07 2.04
N LEU A 105 0.55 8.59 0.87
CA LEU A 105 0.51 7.89 -0.40
C LEU A 105 1.19 8.70 -1.49
N GLN A 106 2.18 8.12 -2.16
CA GLN A 106 2.90 8.78 -3.24
C GLN A 106 3.37 7.80 -4.33
N GLY A 107 3.75 8.33 -5.46
CA GLY A 107 4.44 7.60 -6.53
C GLY A 107 3.72 7.61 -7.86
N ALA A 108 4.32 6.92 -8.85
CA ALA A 108 3.85 6.85 -10.23
C ALA A 108 3.16 5.52 -10.57
N GLY A 109 3.04 4.63 -9.60
CA GLY A 109 2.29 3.37 -9.75
C GLY A 109 0.81 3.55 -9.52
N ASN A 110 0.04 2.52 -9.82
CA ASN A 110 -1.41 2.57 -9.75
C ASN A 110 -1.93 2.17 -8.36
N VAL A 111 -3.10 2.70 -8.03
CA VAL A 111 -3.87 2.32 -6.83
C VAL A 111 -5.24 1.82 -7.26
N GLU A 112 -5.62 0.64 -6.79
CA GLU A 112 -6.92 0.05 -7.04
C GLU A 112 -7.74 0.07 -5.74
N LEU A 113 -8.95 0.61 -5.78
CA LEU A 113 -9.85 0.72 -4.62
C LEU A 113 -11.06 -0.16 -4.85
N ALA A 114 -11.19 -1.25 -4.10
CA ALA A 114 -12.30 -2.18 -4.25
C ALA A 114 -13.63 -1.60 -3.77
N ASN A 115 -14.73 -2.22 -4.20
CA ASN A 115 -16.07 -1.84 -3.77
C ASN A 115 -16.21 -1.96 -2.24
N GLY A 116 -16.69 -0.90 -1.60
CA GLY A 116 -16.86 -0.83 -0.16
C GLY A 116 -15.60 -0.49 0.62
N ALA A 117 -14.42 -0.52 -0.02
CA ALA A 117 -13.17 -0.06 0.61
C ALA A 117 -13.10 1.46 0.67
N THR A 118 -12.48 1.98 1.71
CA THR A 118 -12.11 3.39 1.85
C THR A 118 -10.63 3.48 2.20
N LEU A 119 -9.84 4.10 1.35
CA LEU A 119 -8.46 4.43 1.66
C LEU A 119 -8.39 5.82 2.27
N THR A 120 -7.94 5.91 3.52
CA THR A 120 -7.64 7.19 4.18
C THR A 120 -6.14 7.43 4.13
N THR A 121 -5.72 8.60 3.64
CA THR A 121 -4.31 8.96 3.53
C THR A 121 -4.10 10.45 3.75
N GLY A 122 -2.94 10.81 4.23
CA GLY A 122 -2.47 12.18 4.35
C GLY A 122 -1.86 12.47 5.71
N ASP A 123 -0.65 12.94 5.67
CA ASP A 123 0.13 13.47 6.80
C ASP A 123 0.15 15.02 6.78
N ASN A 124 1.21 15.61 7.34
CA ASN A 124 1.43 17.05 7.31
C ASN A 124 2.33 17.49 6.13
N GLY A 125 2.81 16.53 5.32
CA GLY A 125 3.67 16.76 4.16
C GLY A 125 2.88 17.00 2.87
N ASN A 126 3.63 17.11 1.80
CA ASN A 126 3.06 17.22 0.45
C ASN A 126 3.44 15.98 -0.36
N ASP A 127 2.43 15.23 -0.75
CA ASP A 127 2.55 13.99 -1.51
C ASP A 127 1.99 14.14 -2.93
N THR A 128 2.51 13.36 -3.85
CA THR A 128 2.02 13.31 -5.23
C THR A 128 1.82 11.88 -5.68
N VAL A 129 0.62 11.58 -6.14
CA VAL A 129 0.28 10.36 -6.88
C VAL A 129 0.13 10.74 -8.34
N SER A 130 1.10 10.31 -9.15
CA SER A 130 1.09 10.52 -10.61
C SER A 130 0.61 9.30 -11.39
N GLY A 131 0.44 8.16 -10.73
CA GLY A 131 -0.25 6.99 -11.26
C GLY A 131 -1.76 7.15 -11.24
N VAL A 132 -2.46 6.15 -11.76
CA VAL A 132 -3.92 6.13 -11.82
C VAL A 132 -4.49 5.55 -10.53
N ILE A 133 -5.42 6.27 -9.90
CA ILE A 133 -6.31 5.71 -8.89
C ILE A 133 -7.58 5.27 -9.60
N SER A 134 -7.99 4.02 -9.43
CA SER A 134 -9.13 3.40 -10.11
C SER A 134 -10.00 2.57 -9.16
N GLY A 135 -11.16 2.12 -9.64
CA GLY A 135 -12.08 1.26 -8.91
C GLY A 135 -13.26 1.98 -8.26
N PRO A 136 -14.21 1.23 -7.66
CA PRO A 136 -15.43 1.79 -7.09
C PRO A 136 -15.29 2.23 -5.61
N GLY A 137 -14.14 2.05 -4.98
CA GLY A 137 -13.90 2.41 -3.58
C GLY A 137 -13.69 3.91 -3.36
N ASN A 138 -13.65 4.31 -2.10
CA ASN A 138 -13.60 5.69 -1.66
C ASN A 138 -12.17 6.13 -1.32
N LEU A 139 -11.92 7.44 -1.43
CA LEU A 139 -10.67 8.07 -1.01
C LEU A 139 -10.95 9.17 0.03
N THR A 140 -10.28 9.10 1.16
CA THR A 140 -10.31 10.17 2.16
C THR A 140 -8.94 10.83 2.29
N LYS A 141 -8.88 12.14 2.04
CA LYS A 141 -7.71 12.97 2.33
C LYS A 141 -7.80 13.46 3.77
N ALA A 142 -6.87 13.03 4.59
CA ALA A 142 -6.67 13.46 5.97
C ALA A 142 -5.39 14.29 6.12
N GLY A 143 -5.02 14.67 7.34
CA GLY A 143 -3.80 15.45 7.64
C GLY A 143 -3.80 16.85 7.03
N SER A 144 -2.91 17.71 7.52
CA SER A 144 -2.86 19.15 7.14
C SER A 144 -2.13 19.44 5.84
N GLY A 145 -1.37 18.48 5.30
CA GLY A 145 -0.59 18.62 4.07
C GLY A 145 -1.43 18.60 2.79
N THR A 146 -0.74 18.59 1.66
CA THR A 146 -1.35 18.53 0.33
C THR A 146 -1.17 17.15 -0.30
N LEU A 147 -2.25 16.53 -0.77
CA LEU A 147 -2.19 15.40 -1.68
C LEU A 147 -2.47 15.88 -3.10
N THR A 148 -1.52 15.72 -4.00
CA THR A 148 -1.69 16.05 -5.42
C THR A 148 -1.96 14.76 -6.21
N LEU A 149 -3.07 14.73 -6.93
CA LEU A 149 -3.40 13.68 -7.90
C LEU A 149 -3.16 14.23 -9.30
N SER A 150 -2.08 13.77 -9.95
CA SER A 150 -1.70 14.22 -11.29
C SER A 150 -1.88 13.15 -12.37
N GLY A 151 -2.33 11.95 -12.01
CA GLY A 151 -2.72 10.91 -12.94
C GLY A 151 -4.16 11.07 -13.44
N THR A 152 -4.50 10.42 -14.56
CA THR A 152 -5.88 10.36 -15.08
C THR A 152 -6.70 9.38 -14.24
N ASN A 153 -7.21 9.85 -13.11
CA ASN A 153 -7.91 9.02 -12.14
C ASN A 153 -9.32 8.63 -12.63
N THR A 154 -9.69 7.38 -12.40
CA THR A 154 -10.96 6.78 -12.87
C THR A 154 -11.78 6.13 -11.75
N PHE A 155 -11.38 6.28 -10.49
CA PHE A 155 -12.18 5.76 -9.38
C PHE A 155 -13.54 6.47 -9.30
N THR A 156 -14.59 5.72 -8.93
CA THR A 156 -15.97 6.22 -8.96
C THR A 156 -16.59 6.40 -7.56
N GLY A 157 -15.85 6.04 -6.53
CA GLY A 157 -16.29 6.21 -5.15
C GLY A 157 -16.23 7.66 -4.66
N VAL A 158 -16.65 7.84 -3.42
CA VAL A 158 -16.70 9.17 -2.80
C VAL A 158 -15.29 9.66 -2.46
N THR A 159 -15.01 10.92 -2.76
CA THR A 159 -13.81 11.61 -2.26
C THR A 159 -14.19 12.51 -1.08
N THR A 160 -13.57 12.27 0.07
CA THR A 160 -13.75 13.09 1.28
C THR A 160 -12.46 13.85 1.57
N ILE A 161 -12.55 15.15 1.83
CA ILE A 161 -11.44 15.98 2.30
C ILE A 161 -11.73 16.32 3.75
N SER A 162 -11.10 15.58 4.68
CA SER A 162 -11.28 15.77 6.12
C SER A 162 -10.37 16.85 6.67
N ALA A 163 -9.19 17.06 6.06
CA ALA A 163 -8.25 18.10 6.43
C ALA A 163 -7.26 18.39 5.30
N GLY A 164 -6.56 19.52 5.40
CA GLY A 164 -5.52 19.93 4.45
C GLY A 164 -6.05 20.24 3.05
N LYS A 165 -5.33 19.82 2.03
CA LYS A 165 -5.64 20.15 0.64
C LYS A 165 -5.58 18.90 -0.26
N LEU A 166 -6.57 18.73 -1.11
CA LEU A 166 -6.52 17.84 -2.28
C LEU A 166 -6.34 18.70 -3.55
N SER A 167 -5.30 18.44 -4.31
CA SER A 167 -4.98 19.15 -5.57
C SER A 167 -5.13 18.17 -6.73
N ILE A 168 -5.84 18.57 -7.77
CA ILE A 168 -5.97 17.81 -9.02
C ILE A 168 -5.26 18.59 -10.09
N SER A 169 -4.31 17.94 -10.78
CA SER A 169 -3.49 18.59 -11.82
C SER A 169 -3.35 17.72 -13.08
N ALA A 170 -4.30 16.81 -13.33
CA ALA A 170 -4.36 15.96 -14.52
C ALA A 170 -5.00 16.71 -15.70
#